data_4c19a0421a5606b76df6a538892cd5e5
#
_entry.id   4c19a0421a5606b76df6a538892cd5e5
#
_cell.length_a   1.000
_cell.length_b   1.000
_cell.length_c   1.000
_cell.angle_alpha   90.00
_cell.angle_beta   90.00
_cell.angle_gamma   90.00
#
_symmetry.space_group_name_H-M   'P 1'
#
loop_
_entity.id
_entity.type
_entity.pdbx_description
1 polymer ?
#
loop_
_entity_poly.entity_id
_entity_poly.type
_entity_poly.pdbx_seq_one_letter_code
_entity_poly.pdbx_strand_id
1 'polypeptide(L)'
;MDRADPPNRAINSAVRAFTIVETIQELDSATFTELSTKIDVSDSTLYDYLETLTYLGYLSNDDGTYRLSLQFFDLGISARKQFPVFEKSQSALKQVANESGAAVWLMVEEAGKAVYLAREMGEQSIETHERLGKHEYMHCLASGKAMLAFAPEKHVDNVVERYGLPEKTPASITTRAKLDAELAEIREQGYAINEHETAEGVSAIAAPIVANDRVYGAIAVAEPVARMRNETRRQKLIELVTTATNEIELKLTYE
;
A
#
# COMPACT_ATOMS: atom_id res chain seq x y z
N MET A 1 -7.23 0.20 10.70
CA MET A 1 -5.96 0.90 10.36
C MET A 1 -5.20 1.17 11.64
N ASP A 2 -4.00 0.56 11.85
CA ASP A 2 -3.18 0.88 13.03
C ASP A 2 -2.71 2.33 12.94
N ARG A 3 -3.42 3.20 13.61
CA ARG A 3 -3.04 4.61 13.75
C ARG A 3 -2.16 4.74 14.98
N ALA A 4 -1.09 5.56 14.87
CA ALA A 4 -0.45 6.10 16.06
C ALA A 4 -1.50 6.84 16.91
N ASP A 5 -1.29 6.90 18.22
CA ASP A 5 -2.19 7.63 19.10
C ASP A 5 -2.51 9.02 18.55
N PRO A 6 -3.77 9.47 18.66
CA PRO A 6 -4.15 10.78 18.15
C PRO A 6 -3.35 11.87 18.87
N PRO A 7 -2.97 12.96 18.18
CA PRO A 7 -2.23 14.04 18.80
C PRO A 7 -3.05 14.64 19.97
N ASN A 8 -2.38 15.14 21.01
CA ASN A 8 -2.98 15.71 22.22
C ASN A 8 -4.07 16.79 21.98
N ARG A 9 -4.15 17.33 20.76
CA ARG A 9 -5.15 18.33 20.32
C ARG A 9 -6.03 17.82 19.17
N ALA A 10 -6.28 16.52 19.09
CA ALA A 10 -7.19 15.98 18.08
C ALA A 10 -8.62 16.51 18.29
N ILE A 11 -9.27 16.89 17.21
CA ILE A 11 -10.70 17.24 17.22
C ILE A 11 -11.49 15.93 17.20
N ASN A 12 -12.05 15.56 18.36
CA ASN A 12 -12.74 14.28 18.55
C ASN A 12 -13.88 14.04 17.55
N SER A 13 -14.61 15.10 17.15
CA SER A 13 -15.66 14.96 16.15
C SER A 13 -15.12 14.52 14.78
N ALA A 14 -13.96 15.03 14.35
CA ALA A 14 -13.33 14.59 13.10
C ALA A 14 -12.85 13.14 13.22
N VAL A 15 -12.21 12.77 14.33
CA VAL A 15 -11.78 11.38 14.58
C VAL A 15 -12.96 10.43 14.49
N ARG A 16 -14.07 10.73 15.19
CA ARG A 16 -15.28 9.90 15.18
C ARG A 16 -15.90 9.76 13.79
N ALA A 17 -16.00 10.87 13.04
CA ALA A 17 -16.54 10.83 11.67
C ALA A 17 -15.73 9.87 10.78
N PHE A 18 -14.40 9.93 10.81
CA PHE A 18 -13.56 9.01 10.04
C PHE A 18 -13.55 7.59 10.61
N THR A 19 -13.69 7.40 11.91
CA THR A 19 -13.89 6.06 12.49
C THR A 19 -15.16 5.39 11.94
N ILE A 20 -16.26 6.13 11.82
CA ILE A 20 -17.50 5.63 11.21
C ILE A 20 -17.27 5.23 9.74
N VAL A 21 -16.64 6.10 8.96
CA VAL A 21 -16.30 5.85 7.55
C VAL A 21 -15.45 4.58 7.40
N GLU A 22 -14.41 4.42 8.21
CA GLU A 22 -13.52 3.26 8.18
C GLU A 22 -14.24 1.98 8.62
N THR A 23 -15.11 2.05 9.64
CA THR A 23 -15.93 0.91 10.06
C THR A 23 -16.87 0.45 8.94
N ILE A 24 -17.51 1.38 8.22
CA ILE A 24 -18.34 1.03 7.06
C ILE A 24 -17.49 0.43 5.94
N GLN A 25 -16.27 0.94 5.71
CA GLN A 25 -15.34 0.36 4.73
C GLN A 25 -14.94 -1.08 5.08
N GLU A 26 -14.71 -1.37 6.35
CA GLU A 26 -14.34 -2.72 6.82
C GLU A 26 -15.48 -3.74 6.68
N LEU A 27 -16.74 -3.26 6.79
CA LEU A 27 -17.94 -4.08 6.70
C LEU A 27 -18.54 -4.12 5.29
N ASP A 28 -17.95 -3.39 4.31
CA ASP A 28 -18.50 -3.11 2.97
C ASP A 28 -19.83 -2.33 2.98
N SER A 29 -20.65 -2.55 3.96
CA SER A 29 -21.88 -1.82 4.28
C SER A 29 -22.29 -2.11 5.72
N ALA A 30 -23.05 -1.21 6.33
CA ALA A 30 -23.51 -1.42 7.71
C ALA A 30 -24.87 -0.78 7.97
N THR A 31 -25.68 -1.44 8.78
CA THR A 31 -26.90 -0.87 9.38
C THR A 31 -26.54 -0.02 10.59
N PHE A 32 -27.50 0.82 11.04
CA PHE A 32 -27.34 1.58 12.28
C PHE A 32 -26.99 0.68 13.48
N THR A 33 -27.69 -0.45 13.61
CA THR A 33 -27.49 -1.39 14.72
C THR A 33 -26.09 -1.99 14.72
N GLU A 34 -25.54 -2.36 13.56
CA GLU A 34 -24.18 -2.89 13.46
C GLU A 34 -23.13 -1.85 13.83
N LEU A 35 -23.34 -0.59 13.40
CA LEU A 35 -22.43 0.51 13.75
C LEU A 35 -22.50 0.84 15.25
N SER A 36 -23.69 0.87 15.86
CA SER A 36 -23.85 1.17 17.29
C SER A 36 -23.19 0.13 18.22
N THR A 37 -23.00 -1.11 17.73
CA THR A 37 -22.26 -2.14 18.49
C THR A 37 -20.74 -2.00 18.39
N LYS A 38 -20.21 -1.31 17.37
CA LYS A 38 -18.78 -1.20 17.09
C LYS A 38 -18.18 0.16 17.46
N ILE A 39 -19.01 1.19 17.50
CA ILE A 39 -18.57 2.58 17.69
C ILE A 39 -19.04 3.07 19.05
N ASP A 40 -18.10 3.44 19.90
CA ASP A 40 -18.36 3.89 21.27
C ASP A 40 -18.84 5.36 21.29
N VAL A 41 -20.12 5.55 20.92
CA VAL A 41 -20.84 6.82 21.04
C VAL A 41 -22.30 6.52 21.36
N SER A 42 -23.05 7.54 21.87
CA SER A 42 -24.49 7.38 22.06
C SER A 42 -25.22 7.24 20.71
N ASP A 43 -26.37 6.54 20.72
CA ASP A 43 -27.18 6.33 19.51
C ASP A 43 -27.57 7.66 18.84
N SER A 44 -27.93 8.67 19.63
CA SER A 44 -28.26 10.02 19.11
C SER A 44 -27.04 10.64 18.40
N THR A 45 -25.86 10.51 18.99
CA THR A 45 -24.63 11.03 18.40
C THR A 45 -24.27 10.29 17.11
N LEU A 46 -24.39 8.96 17.09
CA LEU A 46 -24.15 8.15 15.88
C LEU A 46 -25.12 8.56 14.76
N TYR A 47 -26.40 8.74 15.10
CA TYR A 47 -27.42 9.19 14.15
C TYR A 47 -27.06 10.55 13.53
N ASP A 48 -26.66 11.53 14.34
CA ASP A 48 -26.24 12.86 13.87
C ASP A 48 -25.03 12.79 12.90
N TYR A 49 -24.06 11.92 13.17
CA TYR A 49 -22.92 11.68 12.26
C TYR A 49 -23.35 11.06 10.93
N LEU A 50 -24.18 10.03 10.98
CA LEU A 50 -24.65 9.32 9.77
C LEU A 50 -25.50 10.25 8.90
N GLU A 51 -26.39 11.06 9.50
CA GLU A 51 -27.17 12.06 8.79
C GLU A 51 -26.26 13.12 8.16
N THR A 52 -25.30 13.64 8.92
CA THR A 52 -24.34 14.65 8.43
C THR A 52 -23.51 14.12 7.28
N LEU A 53 -22.92 12.92 7.41
CA LEU A 53 -22.09 12.32 6.36
C LEU A 53 -22.90 11.99 5.09
N THR A 54 -24.17 11.61 5.25
CA THR A 54 -25.11 11.40 4.14
C THR A 54 -25.47 12.73 3.46
N TYR A 55 -25.77 13.77 4.24
CA TYR A 55 -26.02 15.11 3.71
C TYR A 55 -24.83 15.69 2.94
N LEU A 56 -23.61 15.47 3.42
CA LEU A 56 -22.38 15.87 2.75
C LEU A 56 -22.03 15.01 1.53
N GLY A 57 -22.78 13.94 1.27
CA GLY A 57 -22.59 13.05 0.14
C GLY A 57 -21.45 12.02 0.32
N TYR A 58 -20.89 11.86 1.51
CA TYR A 58 -19.85 10.85 1.79
C TYR A 58 -20.42 9.46 2.07
N LEU A 59 -21.66 9.38 2.55
CA LEU A 59 -22.39 8.12 2.70
C LEU A 59 -23.63 8.13 1.81
N SER A 60 -24.01 6.95 1.34
CA SER A 60 -25.36 6.67 0.83
C SER A 60 -26.12 5.84 1.85
N ASN A 61 -27.41 6.08 1.97
CA ASN A 61 -28.33 5.29 2.79
C ASN A 61 -29.41 4.69 1.87
N ASP A 62 -29.47 3.38 1.85
CA ASP A 62 -30.45 2.61 1.08
C ASP A 62 -31.19 1.69 2.06
N ASP A 63 -32.44 2.06 2.36
CA ASP A 63 -33.32 1.37 3.30
C ASP A 63 -32.67 1.04 4.67
N GLY A 64 -31.94 2.02 5.25
CA GLY A 64 -31.27 1.88 6.54
C GLY A 64 -29.89 1.22 6.51
N THR A 65 -29.39 0.90 5.31
CA THR A 65 -28.04 0.38 5.10
C THR A 65 -27.14 1.48 4.56
N TYR A 66 -26.09 1.80 5.31
CA TYR A 66 -25.10 2.83 4.96
C TYR A 66 -23.93 2.22 4.19
N ARG A 67 -23.48 2.93 3.13
CA ARG A 67 -22.34 2.59 2.29
C ARG A 67 -21.50 3.81 2.02
N LEU A 68 -20.22 3.61 1.72
CA LEU A 68 -19.37 4.68 1.21
C LEU A 68 -19.86 5.12 -0.16
N SER A 69 -19.93 6.43 -0.39
CA SER A 69 -20.28 6.98 -1.70
C SER A 69 -19.06 7.08 -2.63
N LEU A 70 -19.31 7.32 -3.92
CA LEU A 70 -18.26 7.57 -4.91
C LEU A 70 -17.51 8.91 -4.72
N GLN A 71 -17.95 9.76 -3.78
CA GLN A 71 -17.20 10.96 -3.41
C GLN A 71 -15.79 10.64 -2.91
N PHE A 72 -15.61 9.53 -2.19
CA PHE A 72 -14.28 9.05 -1.81
C PHE A 72 -13.41 8.63 -2.99
N PHE A 73 -14.03 8.10 -4.06
CA PHE A 73 -13.31 7.74 -5.28
C PHE A 73 -12.78 8.99 -6.00
N ASP A 74 -13.58 10.04 -6.12
CA ASP A 74 -13.15 11.32 -6.71
C ASP A 74 -11.98 11.95 -5.93
N LEU A 75 -12.08 11.98 -4.60
CA LEU A 75 -10.99 12.42 -3.72
C LEU A 75 -9.74 11.55 -3.88
N GLY A 76 -9.90 10.24 -3.97
CA GLY A 76 -8.81 9.30 -4.18
C GLY A 76 -8.10 9.49 -5.51
N ILE A 77 -8.83 9.76 -6.60
CA ILE A 77 -8.25 10.11 -7.90
C ILE A 77 -7.42 11.39 -7.79
N SER A 78 -7.95 12.40 -7.12
CA SER A 78 -7.26 13.68 -6.92
C SER A 78 -5.99 13.52 -6.08
N ALA A 79 -6.02 12.70 -5.03
CA ALA A 79 -4.86 12.36 -4.22
C ALA A 79 -3.79 11.62 -5.03
N ARG A 80 -4.20 10.62 -5.84
CA ARG A 80 -3.29 9.82 -6.69
C ARG A 80 -2.54 10.66 -7.72
N LYS A 81 -3.18 11.70 -8.28
CA LYS A 81 -2.56 12.62 -9.25
C LYS A 81 -1.38 13.41 -8.68
N GLN A 82 -1.25 13.48 -7.35
CA GLN A 82 -0.11 14.15 -6.70
C GLN A 82 1.20 13.33 -6.82
N PHE A 83 1.12 12.08 -7.28
CA PHE A 83 2.27 11.20 -7.49
C PHE A 83 2.61 11.12 -9.00
N PRO A 84 3.61 11.88 -9.49
CA PRO A 84 3.96 11.90 -10.92
C PRO A 84 4.32 10.52 -11.48
N VAL A 85 4.88 9.66 -10.64
CA VAL A 85 5.23 8.28 -11.00
C VAL A 85 4.01 7.48 -11.49
N PHE A 86 2.79 7.83 -11.06
CA PHE A 86 1.57 7.14 -11.47
C PHE A 86 1.38 7.17 -12.98
N GLU A 87 1.41 8.36 -13.59
CA GLU A 87 1.21 8.50 -15.04
C GLU A 87 2.38 7.92 -15.84
N LYS A 88 3.62 8.15 -15.40
CA LYS A 88 4.84 7.67 -16.06
C LYS A 88 5.01 6.16 -16.04
N SER A 89 4.36 5.44 -15.11
CA SER A 89 4.49 3.99 -14.94
C SER A 89 3.46 3.15 -15.71
N GLN A 90 2.36 3.72 -16.21
CA GLN A 90 1.23 2.96 -16.74
C GLN A 90 1.62 1.97 -17.87
N SER A 91 2.43 2.42 -18.83
CA SER A 91 2.91 1.57 -19.94
C SER A 91 3.80 0.44 -19.43
N ALA A 92 4.72 0.75 -18.53
CA ALA A 92 5.67 -0.22 -17.98
C ALA A 92 4.96 -1.28 -17.12
N LEU A 93 4.00 -0.88 -16.26
CA LEU A 93 3.20 -1.82 -15.48
C LEU A 93 2.47 -2.82 -16.37
N LYS A 94 1.80 -2.33 -17.43
CA LYS A 94 1.08 -3.16 -18.37
C LYS A 94 2.00 -4.14 -19.12
N GLN A 95 3.17 -3.65 -19.52
CA GLN A 95 4.17 -4.51 -20.18
C GLN A 95 4.64 -5.62 -19.23
N VAL A 96 5.04 -5.27 -17.99
CA VAL A 96 5.48 -6.27 -17.00
C VAL A 96 4.38 -7.29 -16.72
N ALA A 97 3.11 -6.86 -16.59
CA ALA A 97 1.99 -7.78 -16.37
C ALA A 97 1.79 -8.75 -17.54
N ASN A 98 1.86 -8.27 -18.79
CA ASN A 98 1.74 -9.10 -19.98
C ASN A 98 2.89 -10.11 -20.11
N GLU A 99 4.15 -9.68 -19.87
CA GLU A 99 5.33 -10.53 -20.03
C GLU A 99 5.53 -11.50 -18.87
N SER A 100 5.15 -11.10 -17.67
CA SER A 100 5.21 -11.96 -16.49
C SER A 100 3.99 -12.87 -16.37
N GLY A 101 2.82 -12.44 -16.84
CA GLY A 101 1.53 -13.08 -16.56
C GLY A 101 1.08 -12.93 -15.10
N ALA A 102 1.81 -12.21 -14.25
CA ALA A 102 1.59 -12.08 -12.83
C ALA A 102 0.87 -10.76 -12.46
N ALA A 103 0.51 -10.62 -11.18
CA ALA A 103 0.02 -9.34 -10.64
C ALA A 103 1.20 -8.39 -10.43
N VAL A 104 1.07 -7.18 -10.96
CA VAL A 104 2.09 -6.12 -10.89
C VAL A 104 1.52 -4.92 -10.16
N TRP A 105 2.28 -4.39 -9.23
CA TRP A 105 1.88 -3.28 -8.39
C TRP A 105 2.87 -2.13 -8.49
N LEU A 106 2.34 -0.92 -8.60
CA LEU A 106 3.07 0.30 -8.28
C LEU A 106 2.79 0.66 -6.83
N MET A 107 3.85 0.78 -6.06
CA MET A 107 3.78 1.20 -4.67
C MET A 107 4.49 2.54 -4.50
N VAL A 108 3.96 3.38 -3.63
CA VAL A 108 4.61 4.63 -3.19
C VAL A 108 4.70 4.68 -1.67
N GLU A 109 5.56 5.52 -1.16
CA GLU A 109 5.61 5.79 0.27
C GLU A 109 4.76 7.02 0.60
N GLU A 110 3.92 6.91 1.61
CA GLU A 110 3.19 8.03 2.22
C GLU A 110 3.20 7.90 3.74
N ALA A 111 3.71 8.93 4.40
CA ALA A 111 3.77 9.02 5.86
C ALA A 111 4.44 7.81 6.55
N GLY A 112 5.41 7.15 5.91
CA GLY A 112 6.15 6.00 6.42
C GLY A 112 5.46 4.65 6.20
N LYS A 113 4.43 4.60 5.37
CA LYS A 113 3.74 3.38 4.93
C LYS A 113 3.87 3.22 3.42
N ALA A 114 3.92 1.98 2.95
CA ALA A 114 3.78 1.68 1.53
C ALA A 114 2.30 1.67 1.13
N VAL A 115 1.98 2.34 0.03
CA VAL A 115 0.60 2.48 -0.48
C VAL A 115 0.49 1.85 -1.85
N TYR A 116 -0.51 1.00 -2.06
CA TYR A 116 -0.83 0.40 -3.35
C TYR A 116 -1.48 1.44 -4.28
N LEU A 117 -0.67 2.05 -5.17
CA LEU A 117 -1.09 3.19 -5.99
C LEU A 117 -1.73 2.77 -7.32
N ALA A 118 -1.18 1.74 -7.97
CA ALA A 118 -1.71 1.17 -9.21
C ALA A 118 -1.49 -0.34 -9.27
N ARG A 119 -2.27 -1.01 -10.12
CA ARG A 119 -2.20 -2.46 -10.35
C ARG A 119 -2.48 -2.80 -11.79
N GLU A 120 -1.72 -3.76 -12.32
CA GLU A 120 -2.03 -4.47 -13.56
C GLU A 120 -2.04 -5.98 -13.30
N MET A 121 -2.97 -6.68 -13.94
CA MET A 121 -3.16 -8.12 -13.75
C MET A 121 -2.79 -8.87 -15.03
N GLY A 122 -1.80 -9.76 -14.93
CA GLY A 122 -1.47 -10.68 -16.01
C GLY A 122 -2.43 -11.89 -16.01
N GLU A 123 -2.42 -12.67 -17.09
CA GLU A 123 -3.35 -13.81 -17.29
C GLU A 123 -3.22 -14.92 -16.23
N GLN A 124 -2.06 -15.05 -15.60
CA GLN A 124 -1.78 -16.08 -14.59
C GLN A 124 -1.72 -15.51 -13.17
N SER A 125 -2.16 -14.26 -13.00
CA SER A 125 -2.15 -13.61 -11.70
C SER A 125 -3.12 -14.30 -10.73
N ILE A 126 -2.71 -14.33 -9.47
CA ILE A 126 -3.57 -14.78 -8.37
C ILE A 126 -4.35 -13.59 -7.82
N GLU A 127 -5.58 -13.83 -7.44
CA GLU A 127 -6.30 -12.85 -6.64
C GLU A 127 -5.67 -12.79 -5.24
N THR A 128 -5.23 -11.60 -4.87
CA THR A 128 -4.77 -11.30 -3.51
C THR A 128 -5.81 -10.40 -2.86
N HIS A 129 -5.89 -10.44 -1.53
CA HIS A 129 -6.77 -9.53 -0.77
C HIS A 129 -6.25 -8.08 -0.75
N GLU A 130 -5.25 -7.78 -1.60
CA GLU A 130 -4.69 -6.45 -1.71
C GLU A 130 -5.57 -5.55 -2.57
N ARG A 131 -5.72 -4.30 -2.12
CA ARG A 131 -6.56 -3.30 -2.80
C ARG A 131 -5.81 -1.99 -2.99
N LEU A 132 -6.16 -1.24 -4.02
CA LEU A 132 -5.66 0.10 -4.24
C LEU A 132 -5.99 1.01 -3.04
N GLY A 133 -5.06 1.87 -2.67
CA GLY A 133 -5.17 2.76 -1.52
C GLY A 133 -4.88 2.09 -0.16
N LYS A 134 -4.67 0.77 -0.10
CA LYS A 134 -4.27 0.10 1.14
C LYS A 134 -2.88 0.56 1.55
N HIS A 135 -2.71 0.84 2.85
CA HIS A 135 -1.43 1.16 3.48
C HIS A 135 -0.90 -0.09 4.18
N GLU A 136 0.40 -0.36 4.02
CA GLU A 136 1.05 -1.51 4.64
C GLU A 136 2.41 -1.12 5.21
N TYR A 137 2.93 -1.92 6.14
CA TYR A 137 4.26 -1.70 6.72
C TYR A 137 5.35 -1.94 5.68
N MET A 138 6.29 -0.99 5.56
CA MET A 138 7.32 -1.05 4.52
C MET A 138 8.26 -2.24 4.69
N HIS A 139 8.62 -2.61 5.91
CA HIS A 139 9.59 -3.68 6.18
C HIS A 139 9.08 -5.08 5.81
N CYS A 140 7.77 -5.29 5.67
CA CYS A 140 7.18 -6.57 5.29
C CYS A 140 6.99 -6.74 3.77
N LEU A 141 7.18 -5.67 2.99
CA LEU A 141 6.94 -5.68 1.55
C LEU A 141 8.25 -5.61 0.76
N ALA A 142 8.38 -6.36 -0.32
CA ALA A 142 9.52 -6.19 -1.24
C ALA A 142 9.62 -4.74 -1.73
N SER A 143 8.51 -4.14 -2.18
CA SER A 143 8.46 -2.72 -2.59
C SER A 143 8.83 -1.76 -1.47
N GLY A 144 8.37 -2.01 -0.25
CA GLY A 144 8.70 -1.20 0.92
C GLY A 144 10.18 -1.27 1.27
N LYS A 145 10.75 -2.47 1.31
CA LYS A 145 12.21 -2.66 1.53
C LYS A 145 13.03 -2.03 0.41
N ALA A 146 12.60 -2.18 -0.85
CA ALA A 146 13.25 -1.54 -1.99
C ALA A 146 13.26 0.00 -1.85
N MET A 147 12.14 0.62 -1.47
CA MET A 147 12.09 2.07 -1.23
C MET A 147 12.95 2.49 -0.02
N LEU A 148 12.90 1.77 1.10
CA LEU A 148 13.72 2.07 2.29
C LEU A 148 15.23 1.95 2.02
N ALA A 149 15.64 1.01 1.17
CA ALA A 149 17.05 0.80 0.84
C ALA A 149 17.69 2.03 0.20
N PHE A 150 16.93 2.80 -0.59
CA PHE A 150 17.41 4.00 -1.28
C PHE A 150 16.94 5.30 -0.63
N ALA A 151 16.22 5.22 0.49
CA ALA A 151 15.86 6.39 1.28
C ALA A 151 17.03 6.83 2.19
N PRO A 152 17.08 8.11 2.61
CA PRO A 152 18.03 8.57 3.61
C PRO A 152 17.89 7.78 4.92
N GLU A 153 19.02 7.49 5.59
CA GLU A 153 19.03 6.72 6.85
C GLU A 153 18.10 7.31 7.90
N LYS A 154 18.12 8.63 8.06
CA LYS A 154 17.21 9.34 8.97
C LYS A 154 15.73 9.07 8.67
N HIS A 155 15.37 8.85 7.40
CA HIS A 155 13.99 8.50 7.03
C HIS A 155 13.65 7.08 7.51
N VAL A 156 14.57 6.13 7.31
CA VAL A 156 14.42 4.76 7.82
C VAL A 156 14.25 4.76 9.35
N ASP A 157 15.06 5.57 10.06
CA ASP A 157 14.94 5.73 11.51
C ASP A 157 13.57 6.22 11.92
N ASN A 158 13.07 7.27 11.28
CA ASN A 158 11.74 7.83 11.55
C ASN A 158 10.61 6.82 11.31
N VAL A 159 10.71 6.00 10.24
CA VAL A 159 9.72 4.96 9.93
C VAL A 159 9.71 3.89 11.01
N VAL A 160 10.89 3.41 11.41
CA VAL A 160 11.02 2.37 12.45
C VAL A 160 10.62 2.90 13.83
N GLU A 161 10.98 4.12 14.17
CA GLU A 161 10.58 4.77 15.44
C GLU A 161 9.05 4.93 15.52
N ARG A 162 8.43 5.32 14.41
CA ARG A 162 6.99 5.61 14.37
C ARG A 162 6.11 4.36 14.38
N TYR A 163 6.51 3.32 13.65
CA TYR A 163 5.66 2.15 13.42
C TYR A 163 6.20 0.84 13.99
N GLY A 164 7.45 0.85 14.45
CA GLY A 164 8.12 -0.38 14.83
C GLY A 164 8.35 -1.31 13.64
N LEU A 165 8.59 -2.57 13.95
CA LEU A 165 8.73 -3.68 13.01
C LEU A 165 7.79 -4.82 13.44
N PRO A 166 6.45 -4.62 13.37
CA PRO A 166 5.49 -5.62 13.80
C PRO A 166 5.58 -6.90 12.96
N GLU A 167 5.44 -8.02 13.63
CA GLU A 167 5.38 -9.34 13.01
C GLU A 167 4.01 -9.52 12.32
N LYS A 168 4.02 -9.80 11.02
CA LYS A 168 2.84 -10.18 10.24
C LYS A 168 2.78 -11.70 10.06
N THR A 169 3.95 -12.29 9.90
CA THR A 169 4.18 -13.73 9.77
C THR A 169 5.48 -14.10 10.50
N PRO A 170 5.74 -15.36 10.77
CA PRO A 170 7.02 -15.79 11.35
C PRO A 170 8.26 -15.45 10.49
N ALA A 171 8.07 -15.13 9.20
CA ALA A 171 9.14 -14.73 8.29
C ALA A 171 9.41 -13.22 8.30
N SER A 172 8.55 -12.41 8.93
CA SER A 172 8.70 -10.95 8.96
C SER A 172 9.99 -10.52 9.66
N ILE A 173 10.60 -9.46 9.15
CA ILE A 173 11.75 -8.82 9.79
C ILE A 173 11.25 -8.02 11.00
N THR A 174 11.69 -8.41 12.20
CA THR A 174 11.23 -7.81 13.47
C THR A 174 12.31 -7.07 14.25
N THR A 175 13.54 -6.98 13.71
CA THR A 175 14.64 -6.29 14.38
C THR A 175 15.34 -5.32 13.43
N ARG A 176 15.79 -4.18 13.97
CA ARG A 176 16.51 -3.16 13.21
C ARG A 176 17.77 -3.72 12.53
N ALA A 177 18.55 -4.52 13.22
CA ALA A 177 19.78 -5.09 12.67
C ALA A 177 19.53 -6.00 11.46
N LYS A 178 18.45 -6.79 11.47
CA LYS A 178 18.06 -7.60 10.31
C LYS A 178 17.58 -6.71 9.16
N LEU A 179 16.81 -5.66 9.45
CA LEU A 179 16.38 -4.71 8.44
C LEU A 179 17.58 -4.03 7.78
N ASP A 180 18.54 -3.53 8.56
CA ASP A 180 19.73 -2.85 8.04
C ASP A 180 20.56 -3.76 7.14
N ALA A 181 20.74 -5.02 7.51
CA ALA A 181 21.44 -6.02 6.70
C ALA A 181 20.72 -6.26 5.36
N GLU A 182 19.41 -6.46 5.39
CA GLU A 182 18.57 -6.63 4.21
C GLU A 182 18.62 -5.40 3.29
N LEU A 183 18.52 -4.19 3.86
CA LEU A 183 18.58 -2.94 3.07
C LEU A 183 19.97 -2.75 2.43
N ALA A 184 21.05 -3.18 3.07
CA ALA A 184 22.39 -3.15 2.50
C ALA A 184 22.49 -4.08 1.28
N GLU A 185 21.99 -5.31 1.39
CA GLU A 185 21.94 -6.26 0.28
C GLU A 185 21.10 -5.73 -0.90
N ILE A 186 19.93 -5.15 -0.61
CA ILE A 186 19.07 -4.54 -1.63
C ILE A 186 19.78 -3.39 -2.35
N ARG A 187 20.58 -2.57 -1.66
CA ARG A 187 21.36 -1.50 -2.31
C ARG A 187 22.40 -2.03 -3.28
N GLU A 188 23.04 -3.16 -2.95
CA GLU A 188 24.05 -3.79 -3.82
C GLU A 188 23.44 -4.45 -5.05
N GLN A 189 22.31 -5.14 -4.90
CA GLN A 189 21.69 -5.91 -5.99
C GLN A 189 20.65 -5.13 -6.80
N GLY A 190 20.12 -4.01 -6.27
CA GLY A 190 19.14 -3.16 -6.97
C GLY A 190 17.68 -3.62 -6.90
N TYR A 191 17.38 -4.70 -6.22
CA TYR A 191 16.02 -5.23 -6.05
C TYR A 191 15.83 -5.84 -4.66
N ALA A 192 14.58 -6.01 -4.26
CA ALA A 192 14.20 -6.65 -3.00
C ALA A 192 13.32 -7.87 -3.27
N ILE A 193 13.40 -8.84 -2.37
CA ILE A 193 12.55 -10.02 -2.37
C ILE A 193 11.78 -10.07 -1.05
N ASN A 194 10.54 -10.49 -1.13
CA ASN A 194 9.70 -10.86 0.01
C ASN A 194 9.33 -12.33 -0.15
N GLU A 195 9.64 -13.14 0.83
CA GLU A 195 9.22 -14.54 0.90
C GLU A 195 8.42 -14.77 2.18
N HIS A 196 7.09 -14.86 2.07
CA HIS A 196 6.18 -15.10 3.20
C HIS A 196 6.06 -13.95 4.22
N GLU A 197 6.76 -12.83 4.09
CA GLU A 197 6.85 -11.80 5.13
C GLU A 197 5.52 -11.05 5.38
N THR A 198 4.67 -10.91 4.36
CA THR A 198 3.36 -10.24 4.45
C THR A 198 2.22 -11.24 4.65
N ALA A 199 2.28 -12.37 3.92
CA ALA A 199 1.30 -13.44 3.96
C ALA A 199 1.96 -14.77 3.60
N GLU A 200 1.54 -15.84 4.25
CA GLU A 200 2.03 -17.18 3.93
C GLU A 200 1.67 -17.57 2.50
N GLY A 201 2.60 -18.21 1.81
CA GLY A 201 2.40 -18.70 0.44
C GLY A 201 2.60 -17.65 -0.66
N VAL A 202 2.80 -16.39 -0.32
CA VAL A 202 3.05 -15.30 -1.27
C VAL A 202 4.52 -14.90 -1.27
N SER A 203 5.09 -14.67 -2.45
CA SER A 203 6.40 -14.07 -2.65
C SER A 203 6.29 -12.91 -3.62
N ALA A 204 7.14 -11.91 -3.47
CA ALA A 204 7.20 -10.77 -4.36
C ALA A 204 8.65 -10.35 -4.63
N ILE A 205 8.89 -9.86 -5.84
CA ILE A 205 10.13 -9.19 -6.23
C ILE A 205 9.79 -7.75 -6.57
N ALA A 206 10.58 -6.81 -6.10
CA ALA A 206 10.39 -5.39 -6.36
C ALA A 206 11.71 -4.68 -6.66
N ALA A 207 11.64 -3.69 -7.54
CA ALA A 207 12.74 -2.74 -7.76
C ALA A 207 12.27 -1.32 -7.44
N PRO A 208 13.12 -0.47 -6.85
CA PRO A 208 12.79 0.92 -6.56
C PRO A 208 12.76 1.75 -7.84
N ILE A 209 12.05 2.86 -7.81
CA ILE A 209 12.08 3.91 -8.84
C ILE A 209 12.80 5.11 -8.22
N VAL A 210 14.04 5.34 -8.65
CA VAL A 210 14.91 6.39 -8.09
C VAL A 210 15.33 7.35 -9.20
N ALA A 211 14.99 8.61 -9.07
CA ALA A 211 15.41 9.64 -10.02
C ALA A 211 15.79 10.91 -9.26
N ASN A 212 16.86 11.60 -9.69
CA ASN A 212 17.34 12.84 -9.08
C ASN A 212 17.54 12.70 -7.53
N ASP A 213 18.18 11.63 -7.09
CA ASP A 213 18.43 11.30 -5.68
C ASP A 213 17.16 11.18 -4.81
N ARG A 214 16.03 10.93 -5.43
CA ARG A 214 14.74 10.77 -4.76
C ARG A 214 14.09 9.44 -5.13
N VAL A 215 13.54 8.76 -4.13
CA VAL A 215 12.68 7.59 -4.31
C VAL A 215 11.26 8.06 -4.64
N TYR A 216 10.73 7.63 -5.79
CA TYR A 216 9.37 7.94 -6.24
C TYR A 216 8.39 6.81 -5.97
N GLY A 217 8.89 5.60 -5.75
CA GLY A 217 8.08 4.42 -5.52
C GLY A 217 8.86 3.14 -5.81
N ALA A 218 8.14 2.05 -6.04
CA ALA A 218 8.69 0.77 -6.47
C ALA A 218 7.67 0.00 -7.32
N ILE A 219 8.15 -0.80 -8.26
CA ILE A 219 7.33 -1.80 -8.96
C ILE A 219 7.56 -3.16 -8.31
N ALA A 220 6.49 -3.86 -8.02
CA ALA A 220 6.52 -5.20 -7.46
C ALA A 220 5.72 -6.19 -8.32
N VAL A 221 6.25 -7.39 -8.48
CA VAL A 221 5.56 -8.55 -9.05
C VAL A 221 5.33 -9.55 -7.94
N ALA A 222 4.08 -9.96 -7.74
CA ALA A 222 3.68 -10.91 -6.70
C ALA A 222 3.22 -12.24 -7.33
N GLU A 223 3.73 -13.34 -6.79
CA GLU A 223 3.38 -14.71 -7.21
C GLU A 223 3.32 -15.66 -6.01
N PRO A 224 2.69 -16.86 -6.18
CA PRO A 224 2.86 -17.94 -5.23
C PRO A 224 4.34 -18.33 -5.08
N VAL A 225 4.78 -18.56 -3.85
CA VAL A 225 6.17 -18.99 -3.55
C VAL A 225 6.58 -20.20 -4.39
N ALA A 226 5.67 -21.14 -4.63
CA ALA A 226 5.97 -22.33 -5.43
C ALA A 226 6.46 -22.00 -6.86
N ARG A 227 5.97 -20.92 -7.48
CA ARG A 227 6.45 -20.43 -8.78
C ARG A 227 7.77 -19.69 -8.65
N MET A 228 7.92 -18.89 -7.58
CA MET A 228 9.12 -18.09 -7.32
C MET A 228 10.37 -18.94 -7.02
N ARG A 229 10.20 -20.21 -6.60
CA ARG A 229 11.31 -21.16 -6.39
C ARG A 229 12.03 -21.59 -7.69
N ASN A 230 11.41 -21.39 -8.85
CA ASN A 230 12.06 -21.64 -10.12
C ASN A 230 13.03 -20.49 -10.42
N GLU A 231 14.33 -20.78 -10.41
CA GLU A 231 15.39 -19.77 -10.56
C GLU A 231 15.32 -19.03 -11.90
N THR A 232 15.02 -19.72 -12.99
CA THR A 232 14.84 -19.07 -14.31
C THR A 232 13.68 -18.09 -14.29
N ARG A 233 12.60 -18.46 -13.63
CA ARG A 233 11.42 -17.59 -13.44
C ARG A 233 11.76 -16.38 -12.60
N ARG A 234 12.42 -16.61 -11.48
CA ARG A 234 12.85 -15.57 -10.54
C ARG A 234 13.75 -14.55 -11.23
N GLN A 235 14.76 -15.02 -11.96
CA GLN A 235 15.67 -14.16 -12.72
C GLN A 235 14.94 -13.32 -13.77
N LYS A 236 14.02 -13.95 -14.52
CA LYS A 236 13.17 -13.23 -15.48
C LYS A 236 12.35 -12.10 -14.82
N LEU A 237 11.77 -12.35 -13.64
CA LEU A 237 10.99 -11.33 -12.93
C LEU A 237 11.87 -10.18 -12.43
N ILE A 238 13.09 -10.48 -11.94
CA ILE A 238 14.07 -9.45 -11.55
C ILE A 238 14.38 -8.55 -12.76
N GLU A 239 14.70 -9.14 -13.91
CA GLU A 239 15.01 -8.39 -15.14
C GLU A 239 13.83 -7.52 -15.59
N LEU A 240 12.61 -8.03 -15.51
CA LEU A 240 11.40 -7.28 -15.88
C LEU A 240 11.18 -6.08 -14.98
N VAL A 241 11.24 -6.24 -13.64
CA VAL A 241 10.98 -5.12 -12.73
C VAL A 241 12.10 -4.08 -12.79
N THR A 242 13.37 -4.50 -12.89
CA THR A 242 14.50 -3.56 -12.97
C THR A 242 14.52 -2.79 -14.29
N THR A 243 14.21 -3.45 -15.41
CA THR A 243 14.07 -2.76 -16.71
C THR A 243 12.94 -1.75 -16.68
N ALA A 244 11.78 -2.12 -16.12
CA ALA A 244 10.62 -1.24 -16.03
C ALA A 244 10.88 -0.01 -15.14
N THR A 245 11.57 -0.18 -14.00
CA THR A 245 11.91 0.97 -13.14
C THR A 245 12.90 1.91 -13.81
N ASN A 246 13.93 1.39 -14.50
CA ASN A 246 14.88 2.20 -15.27
C ASN A 246 14.17 3.04 -16.36
N GLU A 247 13.19 2.47 -17.08
CA GLU A 247 12.39 3.22 -18.06
C GLU A 247 11.63 4.38 -17.42
N ILE A 248 11.02 4.15 -16.25
CA ILE A 248 10.26 5.17 -15.54
C ILE A 248 11.18 6.26 -14.99
N GLU A 249 12.35 5.90 -14.48
CA GLU A 249 13.37 6.84 -13.99
C GLU A 249 13.83 7.80 -15.09
N LEU A 250 14.02 7.30 -16.31
CA LEU A 250 14.32 8.13 -17.48
C LEU A 250 13.19 9.11 -17.79
N LYS A 251 11.91 8.65 -17.74
CA LYS A 251 10.75 9.53 -17.96
C LYS A 251 10.59 10.58 -16.85
N LEU A 252 10.92 10.25 -15.60
CA LEU A 252 10.88 11.19 -14.47
C LEU A 252 12.01 12.22 -14.52
N THR A 253 13.13 11.89 -15.17
CA THR A 253 14.29 12.78 -15.26
C THR A 253 14.20 13.74 -16.44
N TYR A 254 13.64 13.31 -17.59
CA TYR A 254 13.73 14.04 -18.87
C TYR A 254 12.39 14.51 -19.45
N GLU A 255 11.27 14.13 -18.89
CA GLU A 255 9.92 14.53 -19.29
C GLU A 255 9.15 15.26 -18.15
#